data_16250c93aea4b61a8d3356e2db431ec8
#
_entry.id   16250c93aea4b61a8d3356e2db431ec8
#
_cell.length_a   1.000
_cell.length_b   1.000
_cell.length_c   1.000
_cell.angle_alpha   90.00
_cell.angle_beta   90.00
_cell.angle_gamma   90.00
#
_symmetry.space_group_name_H-M   'P 1'
#
loop_
_entity.id
_entity.type
_entity.pdbx_description
1 polymer ?
#
loop_
_entity_poly.entity_id
_entity_poly.type
_entity_poly.pdbx_seq_one_letter_code
_entity_poly.pdbx_strand_id
1 'polypeptide(L)'
;PAPDAEPSEAPAVVEATPVPEATPEPLAPMEPIAVIEGETVACDLDGDGVDERIQLTAEQGEYYENYTLLLNDQPVPIEGAEGFETELWIVDIDVSDGQKELCFSVMQDSYGLGVYAIIGWRDGAPTVLADLKSIPILMGRGAVSRKITQEFPGDGTFTVWADTPVYSDAFGCMYVGVPYVYDGVSVTAAETQVYSLRVDSALAPHYAAYTPFKAYSEPGGSLESFTATLGTVYVPDQLALVGGTLYLHVVSEDGAQSGWISEKSDRSAYYEVPPGWG
;
A
#
# COMPACT_ATOMS: atom_id res chain seq x y z
N PRO A 1 77.69 -14.63 -48.68
CA PRO A 1 76.47 -14.90 -47.94
C PRO A 1 75.89 -13.58 -47.47
N ALA A 2 74.67 -13.37 -47.89
CA ALA A 2 73.87 -12.24 -47.44
C ALA A 2 73.20 -12.56 -46.09
N PRO A 3 72.99 -11.63 -45.19
CA PRO A 3 72.35 -11.89 -43.98
C PRO A 3 70.83 -12.03 -44.14
N ASP A 4 70.27 -12.97 -43.43
CA ASP A 4 68.82 -13.28 -43.34
C ASP A 4 68.06 -12.05 -42.80
N ALA A 5 66.97 -11.69 -43.49
CA ALA A 5 66.05 -10.67 -43.04
C ALA A 5 65.07 -11.34 -42.01
N GLU A 6 65.03 -10.81 -40.79
CA GLU A 6 64.06 -11.15 -39.76
C GLU A 6 62.62 -10.77 -40.21
N PRO A 7 61.63 -11.59 -39.92
CA PRO A 7 60.22 -11.26 -40.21
C PRO A 7 59.71 -10.19 -39.27
N SER A 8 59.20 -9.11 -39.87
CA SER A 8 58.51 -8.01 -39.19
C SER A 8 57.23 -8.54 -38.53
N GLU A 9 57.15 -8.45 -37.22
CA GLU A 9 55.90 -8.72 -36.47
C GLU A 9 54.81 -7.70 -36.86
N ALA A 10 53.67 -8.21 -37.25
CA ALA A 10 52.49 -7.36 -37.50
C ALA A 10 51.96 -6.76 -36.19
N PRO A 11 51.48 -5.50 -36.18
CA PRO A 11 50.97 -4.88 -34.96
C PRO A 11 49.74 -5.62 -34.45
N ALA A 12 49.73 -5.91 -33.13
CA ALA A 12 48.60 -6.52 -32.42
C ALA A 12 47.34 -5.65 -32.54
N VAL A 13 46.26 -6.20 -33.03
CA VAL A 13 44.97 -5.55 -33.05
C VAL A 13 44.49 -5.46 -31.60
N VAL A 14 44.42 -4.25 -31.04
CA VAL A 14 43.81 -4.00 -29.73
C VAL A 14 42.31 -4.09 -29.91
N GLU A 15 41.74 -5.18 -29.44
CA GLU A 15 40.29 -5.34 -29.35
C GLU A 15 39.73 -4.26 -28.41
N ALA A 16 38.85 -3.41 -28.94
CA ALA A 16 38.18 -2.38 -28.13
C ALA A 16 37.30 -3.02 -27.05
N THR A 17 37.61 -2.73 -25.81
CA THR A 17 36.78 -3.15 -24.68
C THR A 17 35.35 -2.58 -24.86
N PRO A 18 34.27 -3.39 -24.78
CA PRO A 18 32.92 -2.87 -24.92
C PRO A 18 32.66 -1.82 -23.84
N VAL A 19 32.22 -0.65 -24.26
CA VAL A 19 31.74 0.40 -23.36
C VAL A 19 30.51 -0.17 -22.63
N PRO A 20 30.44 -0.15 -21.29
CA PRO A 20 29.25 -0.56 -20.58
C PRO A 20 28.05 0.24 -21.11
N GLU A 21 27.00 -0.46 -21.51
CA GLU A 21 25.72 0.15 -21.86
C GLU A 21 25.19 0.89 -20.62
N ALA A 22 24.87 2.17 -20.78
CA ALA A 22 24.36 2.96 -19.67
C ALA A 22 23.07 2.31 -19.16
N THR A 23 23.02 1.96 -17.88
CA THR A 23 21.79 1.52 -17.24
C THR A 23 20.76 2.65 -17.39
N PRO A 24 19.55 2.38 -17.95
CA PRO A 24 18.53 3.41 -18.07
C PRO A 24 18.22 4.00 -16.71
N GLU A 25 18.08 5.32 -16.63
CA GLU A 25 17.61 5.96 -15.41
C GLU A 25 16.22 5.44 -15.05
N PRO A 26 15.93 5.18 -13.77
CA PRO A 26 14.60 4.80 -13.34
C PRO A 26 13.59 5.86 -13.77
N LEU A 27 12.46 5.44 -14.34
CA LEU A 27 11.35 6.33 -14.66
C LEU A 27 10.81 6.94 -13.35
N ALA A 28 10.48 8.22 -13.37
CA ALA A 28 9.89 8.88 -12.22
C ALA A 28 8.41 8.46 -12.07
N PRO A 29 7.91 8.27 -10.83
CA PRO A 29 6.49 8.03 -10.59
C PRO A 29 5.64 9.15 -11.19
N MET A 30 4.45 8.79 -11.68
CA MET A 30 3.48 9.76 -12.16
C MET A 30 2.73 10.37 -10.97
N GLU A 31 2.52 11.70 -10.99
CA GLU A 31 1.60 12.33 -10.04
C GLU A 31 0.17 11.92 -10.38
N PRO A 32 -0.65 11.43 -9.42
CA PRO A 32 -2.04 11.07 -9.66
C PRO A 32 -2.87 12.23 -10.23
N ILE A 33 -3.69 11.95 -11.23
CA ILE A 33 -4.56 12.93 -11.87
C ILE A 33 -6.00 12.70 -11.39
N ALA A 34 -6.61 13.70 -10.75
CA ALA A 34 -7.99 13.63 -10.32
C ALA A 34 -8.94 13.72 -11.53
N VAL A 35 -9.97 12.87 -11.54
CA VAL A 35 -11.10 12.94 -12.47
C VAL A 35 -12.30 13.49 -11.72
N ILE A 36 -12.77 14.67 -12.11
CA ILE A 36 -13.86 15.36 -11.44
C ILE A 36 -15.20 14.89 -12.02
N GLU A 37 -16.18 14.70 -11.15
CA GLU A 37 -17.55 14.36 -11.55
C GLU A 37 -18.09 15.38 -12.57
N GLY A 38 -18.73 14.88 -13.63
CA GLY A 38 -19.28 15.67 -14.72
C GLY A 38 -18.25 16.12 -15.77
N GLU A 39 -16.96 15.93 -15.51
CA GLU A 39 -15.90 16.22 -16.48
C GLU A 39 -15.52 14.96 -17.28
N THR A 40 -14.95 15.19 -18.46
CA THR A 40 -14.37 14.11 -19.28
C THR A 40 -12.87 14.33 -19.38
N VAL A 41 -12.12 13.31 -19.01
CA VAL A 41 -10.65 13.29 -19.11
C VAL A 41 -10.25 12.27 -20.19
N ALA A 42 -9.27 12.62 -20.99
CA ALA A 42 -8.66 11.72 -21.97
C ALA A 42 -7.26 11.31 -21.48
N CYS A 43 -6.97 10.00 -21.51
CA CYS A 43 -5.68 9.45 -21.08
C CYS A 43 -5.47 8.09 -21.74
N ASP A 44 -4.28 7.88 -22.30
CA ASP A 44 -3.85 6.58 -22.78
C ASP A 44 -3.66 5.64 -21.59
N LEU A 45 -4.60 4.70 -21.39
CA LEU A 45 -4.62 3.78 -20.25
C LEU A 45 -3.94 2.44 -20.55
N ASP A 46 -3.86 2.01 -21.82
CA ASP A 46 -3.25 0.72 -22.18
C ASP A 46 -1.90 0.84 -22.90
N GLY A 47 -1.42 2.07 -23.08
CA GLY A 47 -0.10 2.34 -23.66
C GLY A 47 -0.05 2.17 -25.19
N ASP A 48 -1.20 2.16 -25.89
CA ASP A 48 -1.27 1.98 -27.34
C ASP A 48 -1.10 3.30 -28.12
N GLY A 49 -1.04 4.42 -27.42
CA GLY A 49 -0.90 5.77 -27.97
C GLY A 49 -2.23 6.43 -28.35
N VAL A 50 -3.37 5.81 -27.99
CA VAL A 50 -4.72 6.37 -28.19
C VAL A 50 -5.35 6.60 -26.83
N ASP A 51 -5.82 7.81 -26.58
CA ASP A 51 -6.44 8.16 -25.29
C ASP A 51 -7.82 7.49 -25.13
N GLU A 52 -8.03 6.86 -23.98
CA GLU A 52 -9.36 6.49 -23.49
C GLU A 52 -10.07 7.71 -22.93
N ARG A 53 -11.39 7.75 -23.14
CA ARG A 53 -12.26 8.74 -22.55
C ARG A 53 -12.80 8.24 -21.21
N ILE A 54 -12.45 8.95 -20.14
CA ILE A 54 -12.83 8.64 -18.76
C ILE A 54 -13.89 9.65 -18.34
N GLN A 55 -15.04 9.19 -17.86
CA GLN A 55 -16.13 10.04 -17.38
C GLN A 55 -16.77 9.44 -16.14
N LEU A 56 -16.89 10.26 -15.09
CA LEU A 56 -17.63 9.94 -13.88
C LEU A 56 -18.90 10.80 -13.86
N THR A 57 -20.06 10.14 -13.71
CA THR A 57 -21.36 10.82 -13.59
C THR A 57 -22.07 10.39 -12.32
N ALA A 58 -22.93 11.25 -11.78
CA ALA A 58 -23.79 10.97 -10.65
C ALA A 58 -25.25 11.25 -10.99
N GLU A 59 -26.14 10.40 -10.47
CA GLU A 59 -27.58 10.61 -10.50
C GLU A 59 -28.12 10.60 -9.07
N GLN A 60 -28.97 11.56 -8.72
CA GLN A 60 -29.57 11.64 -7.40
C GLN A 60 -30.46 10.43 -7.13
N GLY A 61 -30.11 9.62 -6.13
CA GLY A 61 -30.93 8.54 -5.60
C GLY A 61 -31.83 8.99 -4.44
N GLU A 62 -32.44 8.03 -3.74
CA GLU A 62 -33.33 8.32 -2.61
C GLU A 62 -32.57 8.86 -1.39
N TYR A 63 -31.40 8.28 -1.07
CA TYR A 63 -30.55 8.65 0.08
C TYR A 63 -29.15 9.01 -0.32
N TYR A 64 -28.65 8.45 -1.41
CA TYR A 64 -27.29 8.58 -1.92
C TYR A 64 -27.31 9.01 -3.40
N GLU A 65 -26.19 9.46 -3.88
CA GLU A 65 -25.91 9.58 -5.30
C GLU A 65 -25.52 8.20 -5.87
N ASN A 66 -25.97 7.92 -7.10
CA ASN A 66 -25.60 6.73 -7.84
C ASN A 66 -24.52 7.12 -8.85
N TYR A 67 -23.30 6.68 -8.62
CA TYR A 67 -22.17 6.99 -9.49
C TYR A 67 -22.04 5.97 -10.62
N THR A 68 -21.73 6.46 -11.80
CA THR A 68 -21.43 5.63 -12.98
C THR A 68 -20.10 6.06 -13.56
N LEU A 69 -19.14 5.14 -13.61
CA LEU A 69 -17.86 5.32 -14.27
C LEU A 69 -17.92 4.72 -15.67
N LEU A 70 -17.62 5.53 -16.67
CA LEU A 70 -17.58 5.15 -18.09
C LEU A 70 -16.16 5.26 -18.63
N LEU A 71 -15.71 4.24 -19.34
CA LEU A 71 -14.49 4.25 -20.15
C LEU A 71 -14.87 4.03 -21.62
N ASN A 72 -14.58 5.00 -22.50
CA ASN A 72 -15.02 4.97 -23.91
C ASN A 72 -16.52 4.66 -24.07
N ASP A 73 -17.36 5.29 -23.23
CA ASP A 73 -18.83 5.05 -23.11
C ASP A 73 -19.22 3.64 -22.63
N GLN A 74 -18.28 2.80 -22.24
CA GLN A 74 -18.56 1.50 -21.65
C GLN A 74 -18.63 1.61 -20.13
N PRO A 75 -19.70 1.17 -19.47
CA PRO A 75 -19.77 1.20 -18.01
C PRO A 75 -18.78 0.20 -17.40
N VAL A 76 -18.07 0.66 -16.38
CA VAL A 76 -17.23 -0.22 -15.56
C VAL A 76 -18.14 -1.16 -14.75
N PRO A 77 -17.91 -2.48 -14.75
CA PRO A 77 -18.78 -3.45 -14.07
C PRO A 77 -18.51 -3.45 -12.54
N ILE A 78 -18.92 -2.38 -11.86
CA ILE A 78 -18.78 -2.23 -10.40
C ILE A 78 -20.15 -2.16 -9.77
N GLU A 79 -20.38 -2.96 -8.72
CA GLU A 79 -21.58 -2.93 -7.90
C GLU A 79 -21.37 -2.05 -6.67
N GLY A 80 -22.45 -1.44 -6.14
CA GLY A 80 -22.43 -0.66 -4.92
C GLY A 80 -21.85 0.75 -5.07
N ALA A 81 -21.82 1.29 -6.30
CA ALA A 81 -21.37 2.66 -6.56
C ALA A 81 -22.43 3.71 -6.17
N GLU A 82 -23.00 3.57 -4.98
CA GLU A 82 -23.92 4.53 -4.38
C GLU A 82 -23.31 5.06 -3.06
N GLY A 83 -23.38 6.38 -2.85
CA GLY A 83 -22.76 7.01 -1.68
C GLY A 83 -22.94 8.51 -1.66
N PHE A 84 -22.25 9.18 -0.76
CA PHE A 84 -22.30 10.63 -0.60
C PHE A 84 -20.99 11.34 -0.95
N GLU A 85 -19.90 10.58 -1.15
CA GLU A 85 -18.60 11.10 -1.55
C GLU A 85 -17.91 10.10 -2.48
N THR A 86 -17.25 10.61 -3.52
CA THR A 86 -16.53 9.79 -4.48
C THR A 86 -15.17 10.40 -4.78
N GLU A 87 -14.20 9.54 -5.05
CA GLU A 87 -12.89 9.93 -5.56
C GLU A 87 -12.51 9.02 -6.72
N LEU A 88 -12.01 9.63 -7.78
CA LEU A 88 -11.48 8.94 -8.95
C LEU A 88 -10.15 9.57 -9.35
N TRP A 89 -9.12 8.73 -9.44
CA TRP A 89 -7.77 9.13 -9.79
C TRP A 89 -7.23 8.27 -10.92
N ILE A 90 -6.54 8.88 -11.87
CA ILE A 90 -5.66 8.17 -12.79
C ILE A 90 -4.32 8.03 -12.09
N VAL A 91 -3.81 6.82 -12.01
CA VAL A 91 -2.56 6.45 -11.34
C VAL A 91 -1.71 5.59 -12.28
N ASP A 92 -0.43 5.50 -12.00
CA ASP A 92 0.50 4.62 -12.71
C ASP A 92 1.14 3.73 -11.64
N ILE A 93 0.71 2.47 -11.58
CA ILE A 93 1.20 1.53 -10.57
C ILE A 93 2.58 0.99 -10.95
N ASP A 94 2.83 0.81 -12.26
CA ASP A 94 4.13 0.36 -12.79
C ASP A 94 4.51 1.17 -14.03
N VAL A 95 5.32 2.21 -13.84
CA VAL A 95 5.76 3.10 -14.93
C VAL A 95 6.55 2.39 -16.04
N SER A 96 6.95 1.14 -15.82
CA SER A 96 7.73 0.37 -16.78
C SER A 96 6.88 -0.32 -17.84
N ASP A 97 5.59 -0.52 -17.61
CA ASP A 97 4.70 -1.24 -18.54
C ASP A 97 3.96 -0.30 -19.51
N GLY A 98 4.00 1.02 -19.27
CA GLY A 98 3.35 2.04 -20.08
C GLY A 98 1.83 2.09 -19.93
N GLN A 99 1.25 1.32 -19.03
CA GLN A 99 -0.18 1.31 -18.74
C GLN A 99 -0.50 2.26 -17.57
N LYS A 100 -1.76 2.61 -17.43
CA LYS A 100 -2.24 3.38 -16.28
C LYS A 100 -3.55 2.78 -15.78
N GLU A 101 -3.81 2.95 -14.50
CA GLU A 101 -4.98 2.45 -13.85
C GLU A 101 -5.83 3.60 -13.28
N LEU A 102 -7.05 3.26 -12.94
CA LEU A 102 -7.95 4.10 -12.19
C LEU A 102 -8.06 3.58 -10.76
N CYS A 103 -7.91 4.47 -9.79
CA CYS A 103 -8.25 4.21 -8.40
C CYS A 103 -9.59 4.88 -8.11
N PHE A 104 -10.64 4.08 -7.91
CA PHE A 104 -12.01 4.55 -7.73
C PHE A 104 -12.55 4.16 -6.36
N SER A 105 -13.08 5.15 -5.63
CA SER A 105 -13.74 4.91 -4.35
C SER A 105 -15.05 5.66 -4.22
N VAL A 106 -16.03 5.04 -3.54
CA VAL A 106 -17.31 5.66 -3.17
C VAL A 106 -17.57 5.39 -1.70
N MET A 107 -17.77 6.43 -0.92
CA MET A 107 -18.07 6.37 0.50
C MET A 107 -19.58 6.32 0.73
N GLN A 108 -20.05 5.26 1.38
CA GLN A 108 -21.46 4.97 1.59
C GLN A 108 -21.98 5.43 2.95
N ASP A 109 -21.13 5.34 3.97
CA ASP A 109 -21.43 5.84 5.32
C ASP A 109 -20.15 6.27 6.03
N SER A 110 -20.25 6.64 7.31
CA SER A 110 -19.10 7.11 8.09
C SER A 110 -18.00 6.07 8.25
N TYR A 111 -18.26 4.80 7.94
CA TYR A 111 -17.35 3.68 8.18
C TYR A 111 -17.26 2.69 7.02
N GLY A 112 -18.02 2.85 5.94
CA GLY A 112 -18.08 1.89 4.85
C GLY A 112 -17.87 2.49 3.47
N LEU A 113 -17.10 1.77 2.64
CA LEU A 113 -16.97 2.03 1.22
C LEU A 113 -17.97 1.15 0.45
N GLY A 114 -18.79 1.77 -0.41
CA GLY A 114 -19.57 1.08 -1.42
C GLY A 114 -18.66 0.50 -2.50
N VAL A 115 -17.69 1.29 -2.93
CA VAL A 115 -16.64 0.90 -3.90
C VAL A 115 -15.28 1.29 -3.36
N TYR A 116 -14.29 0.44 -3.61
CA TYR A 116 -12.88 0.78 -3.58
C TYR A 116 -12.16 -0.20 -4.49
N ALA A 117 -11.76 0.26 -5.66
CA ALA A 117 -11.26 -0.62 -6.71
C ALA A 117 -10.12 -0.01 -7.50
N ILE A 118 -9.24 -0.88 -7.98
CA ILE A 118 -8.30 -0.60 -9.06
C ILE A 118 -8.90 -1.13 -10.37
N ILE A 119 -8.90 -0.30 -11.39
CA ILE A 119 -9.53 -0.58 -12.68
C ILE A 119 -8.51 -0.29 -13.76
N GLY A 120 -8.38 -1.18 -14.72
CA GLY A 120 -7.58 -1.00 -15.94
C GLY A 120 -8.45 -1.01 -17.19
N TRP A 121 -7.88 -0.55 -18.30
CA TRP A 121 -8.41 -0.78 -19.64
C TRP A 121 -7.64 -1.94 -20.27
N ARG A 122 -8.29 -3.05 -20.53
CA ARG A 122 -7.64 -4.28 -21.02
C ARG A 122 -8.45 -4.89 -22.16
N ASP A 123 -7.78 -5.24 -23.25
CA ASP A 123 -8.42 -5.87 -24.42
C ASP A 123 -9.63 -5.07 -24.98
N GLY A 124 -9.57 -3.73 -24.89
CA GLY A 124 -10.63 -2.83 -25.35
C GLY A 124 -11.85 -2.76 -24.43
N ALA A 125 -11.71 -3.12 -23.15
CA ALA A 125 -12.80 -3.08 -22.17
C ALA A 125 -12.31 -2.68 -20.78
N PRO A 126 -13.19 -2.03 -19.97
CA PRO A 126 -12.89 -1.75 -18.56
C PRO A 126 -12.84 -3.06 -17.76
N THR A 127 -11.79 -3.22 -16.97
CA THR A 127 -11.54 -4.43 -16.18
C THR A 127 -11.23 -4.05 -14.74
N VAL A 128 -11.94 -4.67 -13.78
CA VAL A 128 -11.62 -4.52 -12.35
C VAL A 128 -10.43 -5.42 -12.03
N LEU A 129 -9.29 -4.81 -11.68
CA LEU A 129 -8.04 -5.51 -11.35
C LEU A 129 -8.01 -5.93 -9.88
N ALA A 130 -8.64 -5.15 -8.99
CA ALA A 130 -8.79 -5.49 -7.58
C ALA A 130 -10.00 -4.81 -6.95
N ASP A 131 -10.67 -5.51 -6.03
CA ASP A 131 -11.58 -4.93 -5.04
C ASP A 131 -10.82 -4.79 -3.71
N LEU A 132 -10.61 -3.54 -3.29
CA LEU A 132 -9.83 -3.19 -2.09
C LEU A 132 -10.70 -2.95 -0.86
N LYS A 133 -12.03 -3.07 -0.94
CA LYS A 133 -12.95 -2.84 0.19
C LYS A 133 -12.70 -3.79 1.36
N SER A 134 -12.30 -5.00 1.05
CA SER A 134 -11.99 -6.00 2.07
C SER A 134 -10.49 -6.32 2.02
N ILE A 135 -9.86 -6.30 3.20
CA ILE A 135 -8.48 -6.73 3.36
C ILE A 135 -8.50 -8.15 3.91
N PRO A 136 -8.36 -9.20 3.06
CA PRO A 136 -8.62 -10.59 3.46
C PRO A 136 -7.80 -11.05 4.66
N ILE A 137 -6.57 -10.57 4.76
CA ILE A 137 -5.61 -10.95 5.80
C ILE A 137 -6.06 -10.48 7.20
N LEU A 138 -6.78 -9.36 7.26
CA LEU A 138 -7.23 -8.74 8.50
C LEU A 138 -8.74 -8.94 8.77
N MET A 139 -9.49 -9.57 7.88
CA MET A 139 -10.95 -9.68 7.95
C MET A 139 -11.49 -10.24 9.26
N GLY A 140 -10.78 -11.13 9.92
CA GLY A 140 -11.17 -11.65 11.24
C GLY A 140 -10.98 -10.66 12.40
N ARG A 141 -10.45 -9.46 12.13
CA ARG A 141 -10.11 -8.44 13.12
C ARG A 141 -10.85 -7.11 12.94
N GLY A 142 -11.87 -7.08 12.09
CA GLY A 142 -12.70 -5.89 11.86
C GLY A 142 -12.01 -4.80 11.03
N ALA A 143 -10.91 -5.09 10.36
CA ALA A 143 -10.28 -4.15 9.45
C ALA A 143 -11.14 -3.95 8.22
N VAL A 144 -11.54 -2.72 7.98
CA VAL A 144 -12.28 -2.29 6.80
C VAL A 144 -11.45 -1.20 6.13
N SER A 145 -11.32 -1.27 4.83
CA SER A 145 -10.70 -0.23 4.05
C SER A 145 -11.59 1.01 4.03
N ARG A 146 -11.09 2.14 4.45
CA ARG A 146 -11.75 3.44 4.36
C ARG A 146 -10.80 4.40 3.65
N LYS A 147 -11.31 5.53 3.18
CA LYS A 147 -10.62 6.56 2.39
C LYS A 147 -9.10 6.57 2.54
N ILE A 148 -8.40 6.49 1.43
CA ILE A 148 -6.99 6.18 1.43
C ILE A 148 -6.24 7.26 0.67
N THR A 149 -5.31 7.85 1.38
CA THR A 149 -4.21 8.52 0.72
C THR A 149 -3.23 7.42 0.32
N GLN A 150 -3.18 7.10 -0.96
CA GLN A 150 -2.24 6.11 -1.49
C GLN A 150 -1.05 6.82 -2.09
N GLU A 151 0.09 6.18 -1.88
CA GLU A 151 1.30 6.50 -2.59
C GLU A 151 1.52 5.41 -3.63
N PHE A 152 1.62 5.80 -4.89
CA PHE A 152 1.97 4.91 -6.01
C PHE A 152 3.41 5.21 -6.41
N PRO A 153 4.39 4.41 -5.95
CA PRO A 153 5.81 4.65 -6.26
C PRO A 153 6.17 4.34 -7.72
N GLY A 154 5.26 3.71 -8.48
CA GLY A 154 5.48 3.38 -9.89
C GLY A 154 6.37 2.18 -10.14
N ASP A 155 6.56 1.32 -9.14
CA ASP A 155 7.41 0.13 -9.18
C ASP A 155 6.63 -1.19 -9.16
N GLY A 156 5.31 -1.14 -9.44
CA GLY A 156 4.42 -2.29 -9.37
C GLY A 156 3.91 -2.57 -7.96
N THR A 157 4.20 -1.69 -6.98
CA THR A 157 3.73 -1.87 -5.61
C THR A 157 3.00 -0.65 -5.08
N PHE A 158 2.13 -0.83 -4.10
CA PHE A 158 1.53 0.26 -3.33
C PHE A 158 1.01 -0.24 -1.99
N THR A 159 0.69 0.68 -1.09
CA THR A 159 0.17 0.36 0.24
C THR A 159 -1.26 0.85 0.39
N VAL A 160 -2.15 -0.05 0.77
CA VAL A 160 -3.53 0.30 1.18
C VAL A 160 -3.54 0.48 2.70
N TRP A 161 -3.90 1.68 3.14
CA TRP A 161 -4.05 1.96 4.57
C TRP A 161 -5.48 1.67 5.02
N ALA A 162 -5.64 0.78 5.98
CA ALA A 162 -6.92 0.51 6.60
C ALA A 162 -7.23 1.64 7.60
N ASP A 163 -8.28 2.41 7.30
CA ASP A 163 -8.73 3.53 8.14
C ASP A 163 -9.58 3.05 9.33
N THR A 164 -10.25 1.92 9.18
CA THR A 164 -10.84 1.25 10.33
C THR A 164 -9.76 0.43 11.02
N PRO A 165 -9.43 0.76 12.28
CA PRO A 165 -8.30 0.15 12.93
C PRO A 165 -8.52 -1.33 13.19
N VAL A 166 -7.45 -2.09 13.11
CA VAL A 166 -7.41 -3.44 13.66
C VAL A 166 -7.51 -3.32 15.17
N TYR A 167 -8.62 -3.76 15.72
CA TYR A 167 -8.87 -3.69 17.15
C TYR A 167 -8.25 -4.87 17.90
N SER A 168 -7.60 -4.57 19.01
CA SER A 168 -7.16 -5.52 20.01
C SER A 168 -7.44 -4.96 21.39
N ASP A 169 -8.01 -5.78 22.28
CA ASP A 169 -8.25 -5.39 23.68
C ASP A 169 -6.95 -4.97 24.40
N ALA A 170 -5.82 -5.53 23.97
CA ALA A 170 -4.52 -5.23 24.56
C ALA A 170 -3.87 -3.96 23.97
N PHE A 171 -4.12 -3.65 22.70
CA PHE A 171 -3.41 -2.60 21.98
C PHE A 171 -4.30 -1.41 21.60
N GLY A 172 -5.63 -1.56 21.64
CA GLY A 172 -6.56 -0.55 21.16
C GLY A 172 -6.68 -0.57 19.64
N CYS A 173 -6.91 0.61 19.07
CA CYS A 173 -7.10 0.81 17.64
C CYS A 173 -5.77 1.08 16.94
N MET A 174 -5.57 0.51 15.76
CA MET A 174 -4.35 0.70 14.96
C MET A 174 -4.68 0.83 13.48
N TYR A 175 -4.02 1.77 12.82
CA TYR A 175 -4.08 1.94 11.37
C TYR A 175 -2.97 1.16 10.71
N VAL A 176 -3.34 0.26 9.80
CA VAL A 176 -2.43 -0.74 9.23
C VAL A 176 -2.27 -0.51 7.73
N GLY A 177 -1.03 -0.47 7.26
CA GLY A 177 -0.69 -0.46 5.85
C GLY A 177 -0.55 -1.88 5.30
N VAL A 178 -1.39 -2.25 4.34
CA VAL A 178 -1.32 -3.54 3.65
C VAL A 178 -0.66 -3.34 2.30
N PRO A 179 0.48 -3.98 2.05
CA PRO A 179 1.15 -3.88 0.77
C PRO A 179 0.40 -4.68 -0.30
N TYR A 180 0.31 -4.11 -1.49
CA TYR A 180 -0.23 -4.74 -2.69
C TYR A 180 0.83 -4.79 -3.78
N VAL A 181 0.70 -5.77 -4.66
CA VAL A 181 1.58 -5.97 -5.82
C VAL A 181 0.72 -6.09 -7.07
N TYR A 182 1.13 -5.39 -8.10
CA TYR A 182 0.61 -5.51 -9.45
C TYR A 182 1.59 -6.33 -10.29
N ASP A 183 1.09 -7.35 -11.00
CA ASP A 183 1.89 -8.29 -11.81
C ASP A 183 1.72 -8.06 -13.32
N GLY A 184 1.17 -6.91 -13.72
CA GLY A 184 0.83 -6.59 -15.12
C GLY A 184 -0.57 -7.07 -15.54
N VAL A 185 -1.24 -7.87 -14.73
CA VAL A 185 -2.57 -8.46 -15.02
C VAL A 185 -3.57 -8.24 -13.90
N SER A 186 -3.14 -8.43 -12.67
CA SER A 186 -3.96 -8.34 -11.46
C SER A 186 -3.24 -7.61 -10.33
N VAL A 187 -4.02 -7.09 -9.41
CA VAL A 187 -3.53 -6.48 -8.18
C VAL A 187 -3.92 -7.37 -7.01
N THR A 188 -2.94 -7.82 -6.23
CA THR A 188 -3.16 -8.71 -5.09
C THR A 188 -2.42 -8.22 -3.85
N ALA A 189 -2.97 -8.51 -2.66
CA ALA A 189 -2.26 -8.24 -1.42
C ALA A 189 -0.97 -9.09 -1.36
N ALA A 190 0.13 -8.46 -1.00
CA ALA A 190 1.40 -9.17 -0.83
C ALA A 190 1.32 -10.14 0.34
N GLU A 191 1.89 -11.33 0.16
CA GLU A 191 2.01 -12.30 1.24
C GLU A 191 3.01 -11.78 2.29
N THR A 192 2.50 -11.31 3.43
CA THR A 192 3.31 -10.88 4.56
C THR A 192 2.63 -11.22 5.88
N GLN A 193 3.43 -11.37 6.92
CA GLN A 193 2.94 -11.48 8.29
C GLN A 193 3.18 -10.22 9.10
N VAL A 194 3.94 -9.26 8.53
CA VAL A 194 4.32 -8.01 9.19
C VAL A 194 3.82 -6.83 8.35
N TYR A 195 3.13 -5.93 8.99
CA TYR A 195 2.49 -4.76 8.38
C TYR A 195 3.03 -3.49 9.02
N SER A 196 3.20 -2.45 8.23
CA SER A 196 3.52 -1.11 8.75
C SER A 196 2.33 -0.53 9.50
N LEU A 197 2.61 0.26 10.53
CA LEU A 197 1.59 1.06 11.20
C LEU A 197 1.73 2.52 10.77
N ARG A 198 0.59 3.20 10.62
CA ARG A 198 0.58 4.63 10.41
C ARG A 198 0.87 5.33 11.74
N VAL A 199 2.07 5.85 11.84
CA VAL A 199 2.53 6.66 12.99
C VAL A 199 2.29 8.14 12.64
N ASP A 200 1.03 8.55 12.51
CA ASP A 200 0.72 9.97 12.37
C ASP A 200 0.77 10.61 13.76
N SER A 201 1.57 11.65 13.89
CA SER A 201 1.99 12.25 15.16
C SER A 201 0.85 12.72 16.08
N ALA A 202 -0.35 12.87 15.55
CA ALA A 202 -1.53 13.27 16.30
C ALA A 202 -2.39 12.09 16.82
N LEU A 203 -2.26 10.90 16.20
CA LEU A 203 -3.11 9.73 16.47
C LEU A 203 -2.31 8.48 16.81
N ALA A 204 -0.96 8.54 16.76
CA ALA A 204 -0.13 7.40 17.12
C ALA A 204 -0.33 7.07 18.61
N PRO A 205 -0.75 5.85 18.94
CA PRO A 205 -0.83 5.47 20.33
C PRO A 205 0.57 5.45 20.93
N HIS A 206 0.77 6.15 22.05
CA HIS A 206 1.96 6.07 22.85
C HIS A 206 1.68 5.13 24.02
N TYR A 207 2.47 4.09 24.15
CA TYR A 207 2.34 3.12 25.23
C TYR A 207 3.34 3.46 26.34
N ALA A 208 2.87 4.04 27.43
CA ALA A 208 3.69 4.13 28.63
C ALA A 208 3.69 2.79 29.36
N ALA A 209 4.85 2.23 29.66
CA ALA A 209 4.95 1.04 30.48
C ALA A 209 4.37 1.32 31.89
N TYR A 210 3.15 0.83 32.10
CA TYR A 210 2.42 1.00 33.38
C TYR A 210 2.85 -0.03 34.42
N THR A 211 3.19 -1.23 33.94
CA THR A 211 3.92 -2.25 34.70
C THR A 211 5.08 -2.78 33.85
N PRO A 212 6.14 -3.35 34.45
CA PRO A 212 7.18 -3.99 33.65
C PRO A 212 6.60 -5.10 32.77
N PHE A 213 6.96 -5.10 31.49
CA PHE A 213 6.61 -6.15 30.54
C PHE A 213 7.82 -6.59 29.73
N LYS A 214 7.73 -7.79 29.15
CA LYS A 214 8.77 -8.32 28.27
C LYS A 214 8.42 -8.11 26.81
N ALA A 215 9.40 -7.69 26.02
CA ALA A 215 9.34 -7.69 24.57
C ALA A 215 10.32 -8.71 24.01
N TYR A 216 10.02 -9.25 22.83
CA TYR A 216 10.76 -10.33 22.21
C TYR A 216 11.35 -9.88 20.88
N SER A 217 12.44 -10.55 20.43
CA SER A 217 13.12 -10.21 19.19
C SER A 217 12.30 -10.49 17.92
N GLU A 218 11.32 -11.41 18.02
CA GLU A 218 10.46 -11.82 16.91
C GLU A 218 9.03 -11.98 17.39
N PRO A 219 8.01 -11.77 16.51
CA PRO A 219 6.62 -11.98 16.87
C PRO A 219 6.37 -13.47 17.10
N GLY A 220 5.86 -13.81 18.30
CA GLY A 220 5.70 -15.21 18.73
C GLY A 220 6.98 -15.90 19.18
N GLY A 221 8.11 -15.22 19.16
CA GLY A 221 9.39 -15.73 19.61
C GLY A 221 9.49 -15.87 21.13
N SER A 222 10.57 -16.51 21.59
CA SER A 222 10.86 -16.70 23.01
C SER A 222 12.14 -15.98 23.47
N LEU A 223 12.92 -15.44 22.53
CA LEU A 223 14.12 -14.68 22.86
C LEU A 223 13.73 -13.28 23.30
N GLU A 224 13.94 -12.96 24.57
CA GLU A 224 13.69 -11.64 25.13
C GLU A 224 14.62 -10.60 24.50
N SER A 225 14.05 -9.52 23.97
CA SER A 225 14.79 -8.35 23.48
C SER A 225 15.10 -7.39 24.65
N PHE A 226 14.06 -7.07 25.42
CA PHE A 226 14.19 -6.23 26.61
C PHE A 226 13.05 -6.45 27.60
N THR A 227 13.25 -6.00 28.83
CA THR A 227 12.18 -5.82 29.81
C THR A 227 11.93 -4.32 30.00
N ALA A 228 10.68 -3.89 29.74
CA ALA A 228 10.31 -2.48 29.85
C ALA A 228 10.40 -1.97 31.29
N THR A 229 10.90 -0.75 31.43
CA THR A 229 10.95 -0.03 32.70
C THR A 229 9.70 0.81 32.87
N LEU A 230 9.16 0.85 34.08
CA LEU A 230 7.99 1.64 34.42
C LEU A 230 8.14 3.11 33.97
N GLY A 231 7.14 3.61 33.28
CA GLY A 231 7.07 4.99 32.79
C GLY A 231 7.84 5.26 31.48
N THR A 232 8.58 4.28 30.93
CA THR A 232 9.17 4.42 29.61
C THR A 232 8.05 4.43 28.55
N VAL A 233 8.14 5.40 27.63
CA VAL A 233 7.17 5.52 26.53
C VAL A 233 7.69 4.79 25.30
N TYR A 234 6.81 4.04 24.67
CA TYR A 234 7.07 3.28 23.44
C TYR A 234 6.12 3.72 22.34
N VAL A 235 6.62 3.77 21.12
CA VAL A 235 5.87 4.06 19.91
C VAL A 235 5.77 2.79 19.06
N PRO A 236 4.58 2.34 18.67
CA PRO A 236 4.43 1.21 17.77
C PRO A 236 4.74 1.63 16.33
N ASP A 237 5.40 0.76 15.57
CA ASP A 237 5.73 1.00 14.17
C ASP A 237 5.32 -0.14 13.23
N GLN A 238 5.13 -1.36 13.77
CA GLN A 238 4.73 -2.53 12.98
C GLN A 238 3.73 -3.40 13.74
N LEU A 239 2.89 -4.10 12.98
CA LEU A 239 1.96 -5.12 13.46
C LEU A 239 2.29 -6.45 12.79
N ALA A 240 2.24 -7.55 13.54
CA ALA A 240 2.33 -8.89 12.98
C ALA A 240 1.12 -9.74 13.35
N LEU A 241 0.67 -10.58 12.41
CA LEU A 241 -0.36 -11.59 12.65
C LEU A 241 0.25 -12.98 12.49
N VAL A 242 0.54 -13.65 13.60
CA VAL A 242 1.18 -14.96 13.61
C VAL A 242 0.30 -15.97 14.36
N GLY A 243 -0.13 -17.01 13.67
CA GLY A 243 -0.99 -18.06 14.26
C GLY A 243 -2.31 -17.52 14.83
N GLY A 244 -2.87 -16.48 14.24
CA GLY A 244 -4.10 -15.81 14.67
C GLY A 244 -3.94 -14.92 15.91
N THR A 245 -2.71 -14.66 16.35
CA THR A 245 -2.38 -13.76 17.45
C THR A 245 -1.74 -12.50 16.90
N LEU A 246 -2.16 -11.33 17.36
CA LEU A 246 -1.53 -10.05 17.03
C LEU A 246 -0.32 -9.80 17.93
N TYR A 247 0.72 -9.30 17.30
CA TYR A 247 1.94 -8.83 17.93
C TYR A 247 2.21 -7.41 17.45
N LEU A 248 2.62 -6.56 18.38
CA LEU A 248 2.93 -5.17 18.12
C LEU A 248 4.43 -4.96 18.31
N HIS A 249 5.10 -4.44 17.30
CA HIS A 249 6.48 -3.98 17.47
C HIS A 249 6.47 -2.58 18.06
N VAL A 250 7.26 -2.40 19.10
CA VAL A 250 7.36 -1.14 19.82
C VAL A 250 8.81 -0.71 19.91
N VAL A 251 9.04 0.60 19.80
CA VAL A 251 10.35 1.23 19.91
C VAL A 251 10.28 2.30 21.01
N SER A 252 11.25 2.34 21.93
CA SER A 252 11.33 3.42 22.91
C SER A 252 11.59 4.76 22.20
N GLU A 253 11.11 5.87 22.79
CA GLU A 253 11.27 7.21 22.18
C GLU A 253 12.73 7.58 21.90
N ASP A 254 13.67 7.07 22.69
CA ASP A 254 15.12 7.26 22.48
C ASP A 254 15.74 6.27 21.47
N GLY A 255 14.94 5.32 20.94
CA GLY A 255 15.37 4.29 20.01
C GLY A 255 16.28 3.20 20.62
N ALA A 256 16.51 3.22 21.93
CA ALA A 256 17.46 2.30 22.58
C ALA A 256 16.90 0.89 22.75
N GLN A 257 15.60 0.75 22.81
CA GLN A 257 14.90 -0.53 22.99
C GLN A 257 13.89 -0.73 21.88
N SER A 258 13.84 -1.94 21.30
CA SER A 258 12.81 -2.34 20.34
C SER A 258 12.50 -3.82 20.48
N GLY A 259 11.25 -4.18 20.19
CA GLY A 259 10.83 -5.58 20.23
C GLY A 259 9.32 -5.77 20.15
N TRP A 260 8.91 -7.01 20.09
CA TRP A 260 7.53 -7.44 19.89
C TRP A 260 6.83 -7.74 21.21
N ILE A 261 5.63 -7.23 21.36
CA ILE A 261 4.71 -7.53 22.47
C ILE A 261 3.47 -8.23 21.96
N SER A 262 2.84 -9.08 22.78
CA SER A 262 1.72 -9.91 22.38
C SER A 262 0.40 -9.34 22.88
N GLU A 263 -0.69 -9.40 22.08
CA GLU A 263 -2.05 -9.08 22.51
C GLU A 263 -2.56 -10.00 23.63
N LYS A 264 -1.92 -11.16 23.86
CA LYS A 264 -2.24 -12.06 24.97
C LYS A 264 -1.69 -11.60 26.32
N SER A 265 -0.83 -10.57 26.32
CA SER A 265 -0.34 -9.97 27.55
C SER A 265 -1.45 -9.18 28.22
N ASP A 266 -1.31 -8.95 29.53
CA ASP A 266 -2.23 -8.11 30.26
C ASP A 266 -2.17 -6.68 29.75
N ARG A 267 -3.29 -6.14 29.25
CA ARG A 267 -3.38 -4.78 28.72
C ARG A 267 -2.98 -3.69 29.72
N SER A 268 -3.15 -3.95 31.01
CA SER A 268 -2.74 -3.04 32.08
C SER A 268 -1.22 -2.84 32.15
N ALA A 269 -0.43 -3.67 31.45
CA ALA A 269 0.99 -3.49 31.34
C ALA A 269 1.38 -2.31 30.42
N TYR A 270 0.55 -1.99 29.43
CA TYR A 270 0.90 -1.04 28.36
C TYR A 270 0.33 0.36 28.58
N TYR A 271 -0.82 0.49 29.24
CA TYR A 271 -1.45 1.79 29.51
C TYR A 271 -2.47 1.67 30.66
N GLU A 272 -2.65 2.77 31.36
CA GLU A 272 -3.61 2.87 32.47
C GLU A 272 -5.06 2.84 31.96
N VAL A 273 -5.31 3.59 30.88
CA VAL A 273 -6.63 3.67 30.23
C VAL A 273 -6.46 3.29 28.76
N PRO A 274 -7.16 2.23 28.27
CA PRO A 274 -7.06 1.86 26.87
C PRO A 274 -7.53 3.03 25.99
N PRO A 275 -6.86 3.24 24.82
CA PRO A 275 -7.34 4.20 23.85
C PRO A 275 -8.76 3.83 23.45
N GLY A 276 -9.67 4.79 23.54
CA GLY A 276 -11.05 4.62 23.11
C GLY A 276 -11.16 4.52 21.59
N TRP A 277 -12.32 4.08 21.13
CA TRP A 277 -12.68 4.29 19.73
C TRP A 277 -12.79 5.80 19.50
N GLY A 278 -12.01 6.32 18.56
CA GLY A 278 -12.09 7.70 18.09
C GLY A 278 -13.22 7.89 17.08
#